data_9bf4492a4f4421e714d2612a2f806637
#
_entry.id   9bf4492a4f4421e714d2612a2f806637
#
_cell.length_a   1.000
_cell.length_b   1.000
_cell.length_c   1.000
_cell.angle_alpha   90.00
_cell.angle_beta   90.00
_cell.angle_gamma   90.00
#
_symmetry.space_group_name_H-M   'P 1'
#
loop_
_entity.id
_entity.type
_entity.pdbx_description
1 polymer ?
#
loop_
_entity_poly.entity_id
_entity_poly.type
_entity_poly.pdbx_seq_one_letter_code
_entity_poly.pdbx_strand_id
1 'polypeptide(L)'
;SAASDVYKRQIHKGRNELRKMEYGGREYVVKSFHRPNIINRFVYGIFRPSKAKRSYDHAELYLKIGVGTPQPVGYFNVRSGLLFDKSYYVSCLSTCPYVYNDLFRRKFDYEEEVLREIGRVTAVLHEHGYAHKDYGRENILFQKTPEGIKLEIVDLNRMFVGTIGMKAGCKNFERLPATPQMHRWMAEEYAKARGFDVEKCFELMVAYRSTQPGKIDNLY
;
A
#
# COMPACT_ATOMS: atom_id res chain seq x y z
N SER A 1 19.47 -27.32 -16.88
CA SER A 1 18.26 -27.47 -16.07
C SER A 1 17.78 -26.09 -15.64
N ALA A 2 16.54 -25.73 -15.93
CA ALA A 2 15.94 -24.41 -15.74
C ALA A 2 15.86 -23.91 -14.27
N ALA A 3 16.46 -24.63 -13.32
CA ALA A 3 16.43 -24.27 -11.90
C ALA A 3 17.63 -23.42 -11.43
N SER A 4 18.67 -23.27 -12.26
CA SER A 4 19.91 -22.57 -11.87
C SER A 4 19.89 -21.05 -12.10
N ASP A 5 18.92 -20.52 -12.84
CA ASP A 5 18.91 -19.11 -13.27
C ASP A 5 18.06 -18.20 -12.38
N VAL A 6 17.69 -18.65 -11.19
CA VAL A 6 16.88 -17.84 -10.24
C VAL A 6 17.81 -17.25 -9.18
N TYR A 7 18.22 -16.00 -9.37
CA TYR A 7 18.92 -15.24 -8.34
C TYR A 7 17.92 -14.72 -7.30
N LYS A 8 18.10 -15.11 -6.03
CA LYS A 8 17.23 -14.72 -4.91
C LYS A 8 17.97 -13.80 -3.95
N ARG A 9 17.54 -12.55 -3.82
CA ARG A 9 18.04 -11.63 -2.81
C ARG A 9 16.93 -11.33 -1.80
N GLN A 10 17.19 -11.56 -0.51
CA GLN A 10 16.27 -11.18 0.56
C GLN A 10 16.27 -9.65 0.72
N ILE A 11 15.11 -9.01 0.61
CA ILE A 11 14.93 -7.56 0.71
C ILE A 11 14.55 -7.17 2.14
N HIS A 12 13.71 -7.98 2.81
CA HIS A 12 13.23 -7.70 4.17
C HIS A 12 12.90 -8.99 4.92
N LYS A 13 13.26 -9.04 6.23
CA LYS A 13 12.92 -10.12 7.14
C LYS A 13 12.19 -9.57 8.36
N GLY A 14 10.87 -9.73 8.37
CA GLY A 14 9.99 -9.35 9.47
C GLY A 14 8.91 -10.40 9.67
N ARG A 15 7.68 -9.98 10.02
CA ARG A 15 6.51 -10.89 10.06
C ARG A 15 6.18 -11.53 8.71
N ASN A 16 6.58 -10.90 7.60
CA ASN A 16 6.50 -11.42 6.26
C ASN A 16 7.90 -11.33 5.65
N GLU A 17 8.27 -12.30 4.83
CA GLU A 17 9.54 -12.30 4.12
C GLU A 17 9.33 -11.84 2.69
N LEU A 18 10.13 -10.85 2.25
CA LEU A 18 10.17 -10.38 0.88
C LEU A 18 11.46 -10.86 0.22
N ARG A 19 11.33 -11.51 -0.92
CA ARG A 19 12.46 -11.94 -1.75
C ARG A 19 12.33 -11.38 -3.14
N LYS A 20 13.41 -10.79 -3.64
CA LYS A 20 13.57 -10.42 -5.04
C LYS A 20 14.04 -11.65 -5.82
N MET A 21 13.47 -11.85 -7.00
CA MET A 21 13.83 -12.92 -7.93
C MET A 21 13.95 -12.35 -9.33
N GLU A 22 14.85 -12.88 -10.11
CA GLU A 22 14.95 -12.62 -11.54
C GLU A 22 14.61 -13.90 -12.31
N TYR A 23 13.79 -13.77 -13.34
CA TYR A 23 13.42 -14.84 -14.25
C TYR A 23 13.08 -14.30 -15.62
N GLY A 24 13.68 -14.87 -16.68
CA GLY A 24 13.44 -14.43 -18.06
C GLY A 24 13.74 -12.95 -18.31
N GLY A 25 14.77 -12.39 -17.67
CA GLY A 25 15.17 -10.98 -17.79
C GLY A 25 14.21 -10.01 -17.10
N ARG A 26 13.28 -10.49 -16.28
CA ARG A 26 12.35 -9.67 -15.49
C ARG A 26 12.56 -9.90 -14.00
N GLU A 27 12.33 -8.84 -13.24
CA GLU A 27 12.45 -8.85 -11.79
C GLU A 27 11.08 -8.96 -11.12
N TYR A 28 11.01 -9.83 -10.11
CA TYR A 28 9.80 -10.13 -9.36
C TYR A 28 10.04 -9.99 -7.85
N VAL A 29 8.97 -9.71 -7.13
CA VAL A 29 8.94 -9.76 -5.67
C VAL A 29 8.03 -10.89 -5.23
N VAL A 30 8.55 -11.78 -4.40
CA VAL A 30 7.79 -12.85 -3.75
C VAL A 30 7.60 -12.49 -2.29
N LYS A 31 6.35 -12.27 -1.89
CA LYS A 31 5.97 -12.04 -0.49
C LYS A 31 5.45 -13.33 0.12
N SER A 32 6.21 -13.87 1.09
CA SER A 32 5.83 -15.02 1.87
C SER A 32 5.10 -14.58 3.13
N PHE A 33 3.90 -15.08 3.35
CA PHE A 33 3.13 -14.84 4.56
C PHE A 33 3.32 -15.97 5.55
N HIS A 34 3.61 -15.62 6.82
CA HIS A 34 3.80 -16.56 7.89
C HIS A 34 2.56 -17.42 8.14
N ARG A 35 2.80 -18.62 8.68
CA ARG A 35 1.78 -19.55 9.15
C ARG A 35 0.83 -18.86 10.12
N PRO A 36 -0.48 -18.95 9.91
CA PRO A 36 -1.45 -18.57 10.94
C PRO A 36 -1.31 -19.49 12.16
N ASN A 37 -1.80 -19.04 13.33
CA ASN A 37 -1.96 -19.93 14.48
C ASN A 37 -2.93 -21.09 14.16
N ILE A 38 -2.91 -22.17 14.97
CA ILE A 38 -3.62 -23.43 14.68
C ILE A 38 -5.12 -23.21 14.44
N ILE A 39 -5.78 -22.39 15.22
CA ILE A 39 -7.23 -22.09 15.08
C ILE A 39 -7.49 -21.41 13.71
N ASN A 40 -6.67 -20.43 13.35
CA ASN A 40 -6.78 -19.74 12.08
C ASN A 40 -6.42 -20.62 10.87
N ARG A 41 -5.61 -21.66 11.05
CA ARG A 41 -5.28 -22.63 9.97
C ARG A 41 -6.50 -23.40 9.48
N PHE A 42 -7.42 -23.76 10.39
CA PHE A 42 -8.71 -24.37 10.02
C PHE A 42 -9.62 -23.36 9.32
N VAL A 43 -9.78 -22.17 9.88
CA VAL A 43 -10.66 -21.10 9.34
C VAL A 43 -10.20 -20.64 7.95
N TYR A 44 -8.89 -20.42 7.76
CA TYR A 44 -8.33 -20.04 6.45
C TYR A 44 -8.31 -21.21 5.45
N GLY A 45 -8.29 -22.44 5.93
CA GLY A 45 -8.33 -23.62 5.08
C GLY A 45 -9.67 -23.80 4.36
N ILE A 46 -10.79 -23.36 4.96
CA ILE A 46 -12.14 -23.68 4.51
C ILE A 46 -12.96 -22.43 4.15
N PHE A 47 -12.88 -21.35 4.93
CA PHE A 47 -13.85 -20.25 4.87
C PHE A 47 -13.29 -18.88 4.48
N ARG A 48 -11.97 -18.65 4.48
CA ARG A 48 -11.40 -17.34 4.25
C ARG A 48 -10.24 -17.36 3.25
N PRO A 49 -10.23 -16.43 2.25
CA PRO A 49 -9.12 -16.30 1.33
C PRO A 49 -7.79 -16.05 2.05
N SER A 50 -6.69 -16.68 1.58
CA SER A 50 -5.35 -16.45 2.12
C SER A 50 -4.93 -14.98 1.97
N LYS A 51 -3.93 -14.54 2.75
CA LYS A 51 -3.37 -13.19 2.60
C LYS A 51 -2.81 -12.98 1.19
N ALA A 52 -2.20 -14.02 0.59
CA ALA A 52 -1.67 -13.96 -0.76
C ALA A 52 -2.78 -13.78 -1.81
N LYS A 53 -3.87 -14.56 -1.71
CA LYS A 53 -5.02 -14.38 -2.61
C LYS A 53 -5.61 -12.99 -2.49
N ARG A 54 -5.81 -12.48 -1.26
CA ARG A 54 -6.32 -11.12 -1.06
C ARG A 54 -5.39 -10.05 -1.63
N SER A 55 -4.06 -10.22 -1.49
CA SER A 55 -3.09 -9.30 -2.11
C SER A 55 -3.24 -9.29 -3.63
N TYR A 56 -3.39 -10.46 -4.23
CA TYR A 56 -3.60 -10.60 -5.67
C TYR A 56 -4.90 -9.95 -6.13
N ASP A 57 -6.04 -10.33 -5.52
CA ASP A 57 -7.36 -9.82 -5.87
C ASP A 57 -7.43 -8.28 -5.74
N HIS A 58 -6.84 -7.73 -4.67
CA HIS A 58 -6.81 -6.28 -4.48
C HIS A 58 -5.86 -5.56 -5.45
N ALA A 59 -4.76 -6.19 -5.86
CA ALA A 59 -3.86 -5.61 -6.85
C ALA A 59 -4.55 -5.53 -8.24
N GLU A 60 -5.24 -6.59 -8.65
CA GLU A 60 -6.06 -6.58 -9.86
C GLU A 60 -7.14 -5.48 -9.80
N LEU A 61 -7.80 -5.35 -8.65
CA LEU A 61 -8.80 -4.33 -8.42
C LEU A 61 -8.21 -2.91 -8.55
N TYR A 62 -7.07 -2.65 -7.93
CA TYR A 62 -6.40 -1.35 -7.97
C TYR A 62 -6.10 -0.93 -9.40
N LEU A 63 -5.50 -1.82 -10.18
CA LEU A 63 -5.20 -1.57 -11.59
C LEU A 63 -6.48 -1.31 -12.40
N LYS A 64 -7.55 -2.06 -12.14
CA LYS A 64 -8.84 -1.89 -12.81
C LYS A 64 -9.48 -0.52 -12.56
N ILE A 65 -9.33 0.03 -11.36
CA ILE A 65 -9.87 1.37 -11.01
C ILE A 65 -8.87 2.51 -11.25
N GLY A 66 -7.74 2.23 -11.91
CA GLY A 66 -6.73 3.24 -12.25
C GLY A 66 -5.81 3.64 -11.10
N VAL A 67 -5.72 2.82 -10.05
CA VAL A 67 -4.78 3.03 -8.94
C VAL A 67 -3.54 2.19 -9.15
N GLY A 68 -2.36 2.82 -9.07
CA GLY A 68 -1.08 2.14 -9.30
C GLY A 68 -0.73 1.15 -8.18
N THR A 69 -0.26 -0.01 -8.59
CA THR A 69 0.39 -1.04 -7.76
C THR A 69 1.30 -1.88 -8.66
N PRO A 70 2.36 -2.52 -8.14
CA PRO A 70 3.14 -3.43 -8.95
C PRO A 70 2.27 -4.52 -9.57
N GLN A 71 2.47 -4.79 -10.87
CA GLN A 71 1.68 -5.76 -11.63
C GLN A 71 1.63 -7.11 -10.90
N PRO A 72 0.45 -7.62 -10.50
CA PRO A 72 0.32 -8.94 -9.91
C PRO A 72 0.62 -10.01 -10.96
N VAL A 73 1.35 -11.05 -10.54
CA VAL A 73 1.69 -12.21 -11.39
C VAL A 73 0.90 -13.44 -10.97
N GLY A 74 0.77 -13.65 -9.67
CA GLY A 74 0.01 -14.77 -9.14
C GLY A 74 0.14 -14.94 -7.63
N TYR A 75 -0.57 -15.93 -7.13
CA TYR A 75 -0.46 -16.38 -5.75
C TYR A 75 -0.52 -17.89 -5.67
N PHE A 76 0.05 -18.46 -4.63
CA PHE A 76 -0.12 -19.90 -4.35
C PHE A 76 -0.16 -20.16 -2.84
N ASN A 77 -0.87 -21.23 -2.49
CA ASN A 77 -1.07 -21.68 -1.11
C ASN A 77 -0.43 -23.03 -0.93
N VAL A 78 0.35 -23.19 0.13
CA VAL A 78 0.88 -24.47 0.56
C VAL A 78 -0.04 -25.02 1.64
N ARG A 79 -0.43 -26.29 1.53
CA ARG A 79 -1.24 -27.00 2.50
C ARG A 79 -0.50 -28.25 2.97
N SER A 80 -0.72 -28.61 4.23
CA SER A 80 -0.32 -29.89 4.81
C SER A 80 -1.60 -30.66 5.17
N GLY A 81 -2.03 -31.58 4.30
CA GLY A 81 -3.36 -32.18 4.35
C GLY A 81 -4.46 -31.12 4.23
N LEU A 82 -5.43 -31.12 5.14
CA LEU A 82 -6.52 -30.13 5.21
C LEU A 82 -6.09 -28.80 5.83
N LEU A 83 -4.89 -28.72 6.44
CA LEU A 83 -4.42 -27.53 7.14
C LEU A 83 -3.71 -26.58 6.19
N PHE A 84 -4.12 -25.31 6.24
CA PHE A 84 -3.41 -24.23 5.57
C PHE A 84 -2.04 -24.00 6.23
N ASP A 85 -0.99 -23.91 5.43
CA ASP A 85 0.37 -23.74 5.93
C ASP A 85 0.95 -22.38 5.62
N LYS A 86 1.26 -22.13 4.37
CA LYS A 86 1.87 -20.86 3.90
C LYS A 86 1.16 -20.37 2.65
N SER A 87 1.26 -19.07 2.42
CA SER A 87 0.86 -18.48 1.14
C SER A 87 1.90 -17.52 0.61
N TYR A 88 1.97 -17.42 -0.69
CA TYR A 88 2.93 -16.61 -1.41
C TYR A 88 2.20 -15.77 -2.45
N TYR A 89 2.52 -14.49 -2.48
CA TYR A 89 2.07 -13.55 -3.50
C TYR A 89 3.27 -13.12 -4.34
N VAL A 90 3.10 -13.10 -5.65
CA VAL A 90 4.14 -12.70 -6.61
C VAL A 90 3.64 -11.51 -7.40
N SER A 91 4.46 -10.47 -7.47
CA SER A 91 4.28 -9.30 -8.34
C SER A 91 5.55 -8.98 -9.09
N CYS A 92 5.46 -8.19 -10.15
CA CYS A 92 6.62 -7.54 -10.72
C CYS A 92 7.29 -6.65 -9.66
N LEU A 93 8.59 -6.40 -9.80
CA LEU A 93 9.26 -5.39 -8.98
C LEU A 93 8.72 -4.01 -9.37
N SER A 94 8.43 -3.16 -8.38
CA SER A 94 8.08 -1.76 -8.62
C SER A 94 9.22 -1.03 -9.33
N THR A 95 8.86 -0.17 -10.26
CA THR A 95 9.81 0.77 -10.89
C THR A 95 9.95 2.07 -10.10
N CYS A 96 9.08 2.32 -9.12
CA CYS A 96 9.16 3.50 -8.27
C CYS A 96 10.32 3.37 -7.28
N PRO A 97 11.36 4.24 -7.37
CA PRO A 97 12.58 4.11 -6.56
C PRO A 97 12.43 4.65 -5.15
N TYR A 98 11.39 5.45 -4.87
CA TYR A 98 11.20 6.14 -3.60
C TYR A 98 9.94 5.67 -2.90
N VAL A 99 9.99 5.68 -1.55
CA VAL A 99 8.81 5.51 -0.68
C VAL A 99 8.44 6.84 -0.05
N TYR A 100 7.20 7.01 0.39
CA TYR A 100 6.73 8.22 1.07
C TYR A 100 7.68 8.69 2.18
N ASN A 101 8.28 7.76 2.93
CA ASN A 101 9.23 8.06 3.98
C ASN A 101 10.49 8.79 3.50
N ASP A 102 10.83 8.70 2.22
CA ASP A 102 11.98 9.40 1.63
C ASP A 102 11.75 10.92 1.55
N LEU A 103 10.50 11.41 1.58
CA LEU A 103 10.17 12.84 1.66
C LEU A 103 10.77 13.51 2.91
N PHE A 104 11.04 12.74 3.98
CA PHE A 104 11.65 13.22 5.22
C PHE A 104 13.17 13.06 5.27
N ARG A 105 13.72 12.30 4.33
CA ARG A 105 15.16 11.96 4.29
C ARG A 105 15.90 12.68 3.17
N ARG A 106 15.16 13.17 2.19
CA ARG A 106 15.68 13.80 0.97
C ARG A 106 14.87 15.02 0.62
N LYS A 107 15.46 15.96 -0.10
CA LYS A 107 14.74 17.09 -0.72
C LYS A 107 14.26 16.68 -2.10
N PHE A 108 13.00 16.95 -2.39
CA PHE A 108 12.39 16.78 -3.71
C PHE A 108 11.79 18.14 -4.11
N ASP A 109 12.14 18.65 -5.27
CA ASP A 109 11.58 19.87 -5.85
C ASP A 109 10.13 19.70 -6.35
N TYR A 110 9.65 18.45 -6.38
CA TYR A 110 8.30 18.04 -6.74
C TYR A 110 7.51 17.42 -5.56
N GLU A 111 7.88 17.72 -4.33
CA GLU A 111 7.21 17.18 -3.12
C GLU A 111 5.71 17.51 -3.11
N GLU A 112 5.32 18.74 -3.44
CA GLU A 112 3.91 19.15 -3.54
C GLU A 112 3.15 18.28 -4.53
N GLU A 113 3.72 18.01 -5.71
CA GLU A 113 3.08 17.17 -6.72
C GLU A 113 2.83 15.76 -6.21
N VAL A 114 3.80 15.17 -5.47
CA VAL A 114 3.64 13.84 -4.85
C VAL A 114 2.47 13.82 -3.86
N LEU A 115 2.40 14.83 -2.99
CA LEU A 115 1.37 14.90 -1.94
C LEU A 115 -0.02 15.17 -2.53
N ARG A 116 -0.13 16.00 -3.53
CA ARG A 116 -1.37 16.21 -4.29
C ARG A 116 -1.82 14.93 -4.96
N GLU A 117 -0.92 14.20 -5.60
CA GLU A 117 -1.24 12.93 -6.25
C GLU A 117 -1.68 11.86 -5.23
N ILE A 118 -1.09 11.82 -4.02
CA ILE A 118 -1.54 10.95 -2.92
C ILE A 118 -2.99 11.29 -2.53
N GLY A 119 -3.33 12.57 -2.41
CA GLY A 119 -4.70 13.01 -2.16
C GLY A 119 -5.68 12.52 -3.22
N ARG A 120 -5.33 12.72 -4.50
CA ARG A 120 -6.13 12.33 -5.66
C ARG A 120 -6.33 10.81 -5.75
N VAL A 121 -5.26 10.03 -5.63
CA VAL A 121 -5.32 8.56 -5.71
C VAL A 121 -6.12 7.99 -4.55
N THR A 122 -5.96 8.55 -3.34
CA THR A 122 -6.76 8.13 -2.17
C THR A 122 -8.24 8.44 -2.38
N ALA A 123 -8.57 9.55 -3.01
CA ALA A 123 -9.96 9.87 -3.34
C ALA A 123 -10.56 8.84 -4.30
N VAL A 124 -9.82 8.42 -5.34
CA VAL A 124 -10.25 7.36 -6.28
C VAL A 124 -10.55 6.06 -5.54
N LEU A 125 -9.66 5.62 -4.64
CA LEU A 125 -9.89 4.42 -3.81
C LEU A 125 -11.16 4.52 -3.01
N HIS A 126 -11.35 5.65 -2.30
CA HIS A 126 -12.49 5.84 -1.41
C HIS A 126 -13.81 5.99 -2.17
N GLU A 127 -13.78 6.57 -3.37
CA GLU A 127 -14.96 6.69 -4.24
C GLU A 127 -15.46 5.32 -4.69
N HIS A 128 -14.52 4.39 -4.93
CA HIS A 128 -14.86 2.99 -5.24
C HIS A 128 -15.14 2.14 -3.98
N GLY A 129 -15.20 2.75 -2.80
CA GLY A 129 -15.52 2.07 -1.54
C GLY A 129 -14.37 1.27 -0.94
N TYR A 130 -13.12 1.56 -1.28
CA TYR A 130 -11.95 0.84 -0.77
C TYR A 130 -11.04 1.76 0.05
N ALA A 131 -10.65 1.33 1.27
CA ALA A 131 -9.62 2.00 2.05
C ALA A 131 -8.55 1.02 2.49
N HIS A 132 -7.29 1.41 2.31
CA HIS A 132 -6.13 0.62 2.73
C HIS A 132 -5.95 0.68 4.24
N LYS A 133 -6.09 -0.44 4.96
CA LYS A 133 -6.02 -0.46 6.45
C LYS A 133 -4.63 -0.22 7.01
N ASP A 134 -3.60 -0.42 6.24
CA ASP A 134 -2.20 -0.18 6.61
C ASP A 134 -1.59 0.93 5.74
N TYR A 135 -2.35 2.01 5.49
CA TYR A 135 -1.95 3.15 4.63
C TYR A 135 -0.86 3.97 5.32
N GLY A 136 0.38 3.51 5.20
CA GLY A 136 1.52 4.07 5.91
C GLY A 136 2.69 4.40 4.99
N ARG A 137 3.65 5.13 5.55
CA ARG A 137 4.79 5.71 4.85
C ARG A 137 5.70 4.73 4.08
N GLU A 138 5.66 3.44 4.40
CA GLU A 138 6.45 2.41 3.71
C GLU A 138 5.66 1.71 2.60
N ASN A 139 4.35 2.01 2.48
CA ASN A 139 3.44 1.33 1.56
C ASN A 139 3.01 2.20 0.37
N ILE A 140 3.52 3.42 0.27
CA ILE A 140 3.30 4.32 -0.86
C ILE A 140 4.65 4.56 -1.53
N LEU A 141 4.78 4.12 -2.77
CA LEU A 141 5.95 4.30 -3.60
C LEU A 141 5.67 5.35 -4.66
N PHE A 142 6.69 6.13 -5.05
CA PHE A 142 6.52 7.16 -6.06
C PHE A 142 7.74 7.33 -6.97
N GLN A 143 7.47 7.92 -8.12
CA GLN A 143 8.45 8.32 -9.12
C GLN A 143 7.94 9.55 -9.87
N LYS A 144 8.81 10.53 -10.13
CA LYS A 144 8.54 11.58 -11.10
C LYS A 144 8.78 11.04 -12.51
N THR A 145 7.81 11.21 -13.39
CA THR A 145 7.88 10.86 -14.81
C THR A 145 7.58 12.09 -15.66
N PRO A 146 7.83 12.09 -16.98
CA PRO A 146 7.44 13.18 -17.86
C PRO A 146 5.94 13.48 -17.83
N GLU A 147 5.11 12.47 -17.56
CA GLU A 147 3.64 12.56 -17.51
C GLU A 147 3.13 13.04 -16.14
N GLY A 148 3.98 13.15 -15.12
CA GLY A 148 3.63 13.54 -13.76
C GLY A 148 4.14 12.57 -12.70
N ILE A 149 3.44 12.48 -11.58
CA ILE A 149 3.81 11.57 -10.49
C ILE A 149 3.17 10.21 -10.69
N LYS A 150 4.01 9.18 -10.82
CA LYS A 150 3.59 7.79 -10.73
C LYS A 150 3.56 7.38 -9.26
N LEU A 151 2.43 6.87 -8.78
CA LEU A 151 2.28 6.26 -7.45
C LEU A 151 2.00 4.77 -7.58
N GLU A 152 2.58 3.98 -6.68
CA GLU A 152 2.25 2.58 -6.50
C GLU A 152 2.01 2.31 -5.01
N ILE A 153 0.87 1.67 -4.69
CA ILE A 153 0.53 1.28 -3.32
C ILE A 153 0.77 -0.21 -3.17
N VAL A 154 1.45 -0.61 -2.10
CA VAL A 154 1.83 -2.00 -1.82
C VAL A 154 1.25 -2.49 -0.49
N ASP A 155 1.41 -3.78 -0.21
CA ASP A 155 0.88 -4.47 0.98
C ASP A 155 -0.65 -4.52 1.07
N LEU A 156 -1.30 -4.87 -0.03
CA LEU A 156 -2.75 -4.82 -0.24
C LEU A 156 -3.54 -5.96 0.47
N ASN A 157 -2.94 -6.71 1.39
CA ASN A 157 -3.63 -7.84 2.03
C ASN A 157 -4.75 -7.44 3.02
N ARG A 158 -4.85 -6.16 3.39
CA ARG A 158 -5.82 -5.63 4.36
C ARG A 158 -6.52 -4.38 3.82
N MET A 159 -7.74 -4.59 3.35
CA MET A 159 -8.60 -3.52 2.86
C MET A 159 -9.88 -3.42 3.68
N PHE A 160 -10.43 -2.22 3.79
CA PHE A 160 -11.83 -2.00 4.12
C PHE A 160 -12.63 -1.93 2.81
N VAL A 161 -13.82 -2.47 2.82
CA VAL A 161 -14.76 -2.40 1.70
C VAL A 161 -16.10 -1.89 2.22
N GLY A 162 -16.61 -0.81 1.64
CA GLY A 162 -17.85 -0.18 2.03
C GLY A 162 -17.86 1.32 1.74
N THR A 163 -18.94 2.00 2.12
CA THR A 163 -19.05 3.45 1.94
C THR A 163 -18.06 4.18 2.85
N ILE A 164 -17.31 5.11 2.28
CA ILE A 164 -16.31 5.90 2.98
C ILE A 164 -16.73 7.38 2.94
N GLY A 165 -17.26 7.87 4.04
CA GLY A 165 -17.59 9.29 4.22
C GLY A 165 -16.35 10.12 4.58
N MET A 166 -16.51 11.46 4.65
CA MET A 166 -15.43 12.43 4.89
C MET A 166 -14.58 12.06 6.10
N LYS A 167 -15.16 11.82 7.27
CA LYS A 167 -14.44 11.52 8.52
C LYS A 167 -13.57 10.25 8.39
N ALA A 168 -14.16 9.16 7.90
CA ALA A 168 -13.45 7.90 7.72
C ALA A 168 -12.34 8.02 6.65
N GLY A 169 -12.59 8.77 5.59
CA GLY A 169 -11.64 9.02 4.53
C GLY A 169 -10.46 9.85 5.00
N CYS A 170 -10.67 10.96 5.69
CA CYS A 170 -9.60 11.78 6.27
C CYS A 170 -8.79 11.00 7.31
N LYS A 171 -9.43 10.12 8.11
CA LYS A 171 -8.75 9.25 9.05
C LYS A 171 -7.79 8.27 8.37
N ASN A 172 -8.00 7.89 7.14
CA ASN A 172 -7.11 6.97 6.43
C ASN A 172 -5.68 7.53 6.27
N PHE A 173 -5.51 8.86 6.29
CA PHE A 173 -4.20 9.54 6.24
C PHE A 173 -3.46 9.56 7.59
N GLU A 174 -4.08 9.14 8.69
CA GLU A 174 -3.52 9.26 10.06
C GLU A 174 -2.11 8.66 10.24
N ARG A 175 -1.74 7.65 9.44
CA ARG A 175 -0.44 6.97 9.49
C ARG A 175 0.63 7.59 8.60
N LEU A 176 0.29 8.60 7.82
CA LEU A 176 1.25 9.35 7.03
C LEU A 176 1.81 10.50 7.86
N PRO A 177 3.09 10.48 8.24
CA PRO A 177 3.73 11.65 8.82
C PRO A 177 3.59 12.83 7.84
N ALA A 178 3.18 13.98 8.33
CA ALA A 178 3.02 15.15 7.46
C ALA A 178 3.09 16.44 8.29
N THR A 179 3.71 17.48 7.73
CA THR A 179 3.59 18.85 8.24
C THR A 179 2.19 19.39 7.94
N PRO A 180 1.75 20.50 8.55
CA PRO A 180 0.49 21.13 8.20
C PRO A 180 0.40 21.46 6.70
N GLN A 181 1.50 21.91 6.08
CA GLN A 181 1.53 22.20 4.65
C GLN A 181 1.33 20.93 3.79
N MET A 182 1.96 19.83 4.15
CA MET A 182 1.80 18.54 3.46
C MET A 182 0.34 18.03 3.57
N HIS A 183 -0.28 18.17 4.75
CA HIS A 183 -1.70 17.87 4.92
C HIS A 183 -2.59 18.76 4.05
N ARG A 184 -2.25 20.06 3.91
CA ARG A 184 -2.98 21.01 3.07
C ARG A 184 -3.03 20.52 1.63
N TRP A 185 -1.89 20.21 1.04
CA TRP A 185 -1.80 19.72 -0.34
C TRP A 185 -2.60 18.43 -0.57
N MET A 186 -2.51 17.45 0.36
CA MET A 186 -3.31 16.22 0.27
C MET A 186 -4.81 16.48 0.41
N ALA A 187 -5.20 17.36 1.35
CA ALA A 187 -6.61 17.67 1.62
C ALA A 187 -7.29 18.42 0.46
N GLU A 188 -6.58 19.35 -0.19
CA GLU A 188 -7.10 20.09 -1.35
C GLU A 188 -7.51 19.14 -2.48
N GLU A 189 -6.62 18.23 -2.90
CA GLU A 189 -6.91 17.30 -3.98
C GLU A 189 -7.93 16.23 -3.57
N TYR A 190 -7.82 15.72 -2.33
CA TYR A 190 -8.76 14.75 -1.81
C TYR A 190 -10.18 15.31 -1.73
N ALA A 191 -10.35 16.49 -1.14
CA ALA A 191 -11.64 17.14 -0.98
C ALA A 191 -12.26 17.52 -2.32
N LYS A 192 -11.47 18.12 -3.23
CA LYS A 192 -11.89 18.46 -4.59
C LYS A 192 -12.43 17.24 -5.34
N ALA A 193 -11.70 16.13 -5.32
CA ALA A 193 -12.10 14.91 -6.01
C ALA A 193 -13.35 14.24 -5.40
N ARG A 194 -13.58 14.43 -4.09
CA ARG A 194 -14.70 13.85 -3.35
C ARG A 194 -15.91 14.80 -3.18
N GLY A 195 -15.84 16.03 -3.67
CA GLY A 195 -16.87 17.03 -3.44
C GLY A 195 -17.06 17.43 -1.96
N PHE A 196 -15.97 17.37 -1.17
CA PHE A 196 -15.96 17.72 0.24
C PHE A 196 -15.44 19.14 0.46
N ASP A 197 -15.74 19.69 1.65
CA ASP A 197 -15.15 20.96 2.10
C ASP A 197 -13.67 20.77 2.42
N VAL A 198 -12.82 21.62 1.81
CA VAL A 198 -11.35 21.52 1.90
C VAL A 198 -10.86 21.78 3.33
N GLU A 199 -11.39 22.84 3.99
CA GLU A 199 -10.97 23.20 5.34
C GLU A 199 -11.32 22.10 6.33
N LYS A 200 -12.52 21.56 6.25
CA LYS A 200 -12.91 20.42 7.10
C LYS A 200 -12.06 19.20 6.88
N CYS A 201 -11.69 18.87 5.63
CA CYS A 201 -10.79 17.75 5.35
C CYS A 201 -9.41 17.99 5.96
N PHE A 202 -8.85 19.19 5.78
CA PHE A 202 -7.57 19.57 6.36
C PHE A 202 -7.58 19.46 7.89
N GLU A 203 -8.55 20.09 8.55
CA GLU A 203 -8.69 20.04 10.02
C GLU A 203 -8.79 18.60 10.53
N LEU A 204 -9.57 17.75 9.86
CA LEU A 204 -9.71 16.34 10.21
C LEU A 204 -8.41 15.56 10.04
N MET A 205 -7.67 15.77 8.94
CA MET A 205 -6.39 15.08 8.70
C MET A 205 -5.36 15.44 9.76
N VAL A 206 -5.24 16.73 10.11
CA VAL A 206 -4.35 17.22 11.17
C VAL A 206 -4.78 16.65 12.53
N ALA A 207 -6.06 16.69 12.87
CA ALA A 207 -6.58 16.17 14.13
C ALA A 207 -6.32 14.67 14.28
N TYR A 208 -6.59 13.86 13.26
CA TYR A 208 -6.34 12.41 13.33
C TYR A 208 -4.85 12.09 13.41
N ARG A 209 -3.99 12.87 12.79
CA ARG A 209 -2.53 12.69 12.88
C ARG A 209 -2.02 12.96 14.29
N SER A 210 -2.51 14.01 14.96
CA SER A 210 -2.11 14.38 16.32
C SER A 210 -2.46 13.33 17.37
N THR A 211 -3.46 12.47 17.10
CA THR A 211 -3.87 11.39 18.02
C THR A 211 -2.98 10.15 17.96
N GLN A 212 -2.05 10.07 16.97
CA GLN A 212 -1.17 8.91 16.84
C GLN A 212 0.00 8.98 17.83
N PRO A 213 0.20 7.99 18.74
CA PRO A 213 1.25 8.03 19.73
C PRO A 213 2.67 8.04 19.11
N GLY A 214 3.55 8.87 19.68
CA GLY A 214 5.00 8.85 19.46
C GLY A 214 5.49 9.52 18.17
N LYS A 215 4.90 10.64 17.69
CA LYS A 215 5.15 11.00 16.31
C LYS A 215 5.34 12.45 15.90
N ILE A 216 5.28 13.38 16.82
CA ILE A 216 5.43 14.81 16.49
C ILE A 216 6.84 15.32 16.77
N ASP A 217 7.57 14.69 17.70
CA ASP A 217 8.79 15.27 18.29
C ASP A 217 10.05 15.20 17.43
N ASN A 218 10.00 14.56 16.23
CA ASN A 218 11.18 14.39 15.37
C ASN A 218 10.96 14.83 13.90
N LEU A 219 10.00 15.69 13.62
CA LEU A 219 9.71 16.16 12.26
C LEU A 219 10.20 17.59 11.99
N TYR A 220 10.97 18.20 12.94
CA TYR A 220 11.57 19.53 12.80
C TYR A 220 13.06 19.49 13.01
#